data_82f39645f3733a55574df80e0fbedeea
#
_entry.id   82f39645f3733a55574df80e0fbedeea
#
_cell.length_a   1.000
_cell.length_b   1.000
_cell.length_c   1.000
_cell.angle_alpha   90.00
_cell.angle_beta   90.00
_cell.angle_gamma   90.00
#
_symmetry.space_group_name_H-M   'P 1'
#
loop_
_entity.id
_entity.type
_entity.pdbx_description
1 polymer ?
#
loop_
_entity_poly.entity_id
_entity_poly.type
_entity_poly.pdbx_seq_one_letter_code
_entity_poly.pdbx_strand_id
1 'polypeptide(L)'
;MGYDELIRDALATPFEGWDFGVFLGRMTDDADLPWDYEALVRERLPAASSLLDLGTGGGELLASLAPLPSRTAATEGHPPNLPVARARLAPLGVEVVAAGDTLPFPDGSFELVVNRHTSYDPCEVRRVLADGGTFLTQQVAGRDLEEINQVLGGPPHEGRDWDLDSACAELDVVWRQEATYTTTFHDVGALVLFLRVISWQVPDFDVDRYADRLRALHADMERGRPLRATARRFALLARR
;
A
#
# COMPACT_ATOMS: atom_id res chain seq x y z
N MET A 1 0.79 12.91 -26.78
CA MET A 1 2.25 12.61 -26.62
C MET A 1 2.57 11.32 -27.33
N GLY A 2 3.69 11.27 -28.07
CA GLY A 2 4.10 10.04 -28.76
C GLY A 2 4.64 8.99 -27.78
N TYR A 3 4.67 7.73 -28.22
CA TYR A 3 5.15 6.61 -27.41
C TYR A 3 6.51 6.89 -26.74
N ASP A 4 7.53 7.25 -27.54
CA ASP A 4 8.89 7.43 -27.02
C ASP A 4 9.02 8.60 -26.03
N GLU A 5 8.16 9.62 -26.16
CA GLU A 5 8.08 10.74 -25.23
C GLU A 5 7.46 10.30 -23.88
N LEU A 6 6.37 9.54 -23.93
CA LEU A 6 5.71 8.99 -22.73
C LEU A 6 6.64 8.05 -21.95
N ILE A 7 7.39 7.19 -22.67
CA ILE A 7 8.34 6.28 -22.02
C ILE A 7 9.49 7.06 -21.37
N ARG A 8 10.06 8.03 -22.08
CA ARG A 8 11.16 8.87 -21.54
C ARG A 8 10.71 9.64 -20.31
N ASP A 9 9.54 10.25 -20.36
CA ASP A 9 8.93 10.95 -19.23
C ASP A 9 8.73 10.01 -18.03
N ALA A 10 8.14 8.85 -18.26
CA ALA A 10 7.93 7.84 -17.21
C ALA A 10 9.23 7.37 -16.57
N LEU A 11 10.31 7.20 -17.38
CA LEU A 11 11.61 6.79 -16.86
C LEU A 11 12.34 7.91 -16.11
N ALA A 12 12.10 9.17 -16.46
CA ALA A 12 12.73 10.34 -15.85
C ALA A 12 11.96 10.87 -14.63
N THR A 13 10.66 10.55 -14.49
CA THR A 13 9.83 11.03 -13.39
C THR A 13 10.35 10.50 -12.05
N PRO A 14 10.76 11.36 -11.11
CA PRO A 14 11.12 10.92 -9.77
C PRO A 14 9.88 10.43 -9.02
N PHE A 15 10.07 9.42 -8.17
CA PHE A 15 9.07 8.95 -7.26
C PHE A 15 9.69 8.75 -5.88
N GLU A 16 9.20 9.50 -4.90
CA GLU A 16 9.67 9.46 -3.52
C GLU A 16 8.48 9.28 -2.57
N GLY A 17 8.67 8.46 -1.56
CA GLY A 17 7.58 8.08 -0.65
C GLY A 17 6.51 7.26 -1.37
N TRP A 18 5.25 7.44 -0.96
CA TRP A 18 4.07 6.79 -1.58
C TRP A 18 3.06 7.84 -2.06
N ASP A 19 3.58 8.93 -2.69
CA ASP A 19 2.73 9.98 -3.28
C ASP A 19 2.29 9.58 -4.70
N PHE A 20 1.08 9.06 -4.82
CA PHE A 20 0.45 8.71 -6.09
C PHE A 20 -0.11 9.92 -6.86
N GLY A 21 0.05 11.14 -6.36
CA GLY A 21 -0.34 12.37 -7.07
C GLY A 21 0.32 12.53 -8.46
N VAL A 22 1.47 11.89 -8.68
CA VAL A 22 2.15 11.84 -10.00
C VAL A 22 1.31 11.19 -11.10
N PHE A 23 0.27 10.41 -10.74
CA PHE A 23 -0.64 9.75 -11.69
C PHE A 23 -1.91 10.55 -11.99
N LEU A 24 -2.06 11.75 -11.39
CA LEU A 24 -3.28 12.54 -11.52
C LEU A 24 -3.65 12.78 -13.00
N GLY A 25 -4.87 12.40 -13.38
CA GLY A 25 -5.39 12.50 -14.74
C GLY A 25 -4.85 11.45 -15.73
N ARG A 26 -3.87 10.63 -15.32
CA ARG A 26 -3.26 9.58 -16.15
C ARG A 26 -3.65 8.17 -15.70
N MET A 27 -4.01 8.03 -14.43
CA MET A 27 -4.58 6.82 -13.82
C MET A 27 -5.79 7.25 -13.00
N THR A 28 -6.90 6.53 -13.14
CA THR A 28 -8.15 6.84 -12.44
C THR A 28 -8.83 5.57 -11.95
N ASP A 29 -9.47 5.66 -10.80
CA ASP A 29 -10.33 4.61 -10.26
C ASP A 29 -11.79 4.96 -10.54
N ASP A 30 -12.64 3.96 -10.76
CA ASP A 30 -14.07 4.16 -11.09
C ASP A 30 -14.98 4.17 -9.87
N ALA A 31 -14.47 3.85 -8.69
CA ALA A 31 -15.19 3.93 -7.43
C ALA A 31 -14.24 4.16 -6.25
N ASP A 32 -14.76 4.77 -5.21
CA ASP A 32 -14.11 4.83 -3.91
C ASP A 32 -14.32 3.52 -3.14
N LEU A 33 -13.44 3.28 -2.16
CA LEU A 33 -13.63 2.16 -1.23
C LEU A 33 -14.88 2.38 -0.36
N PRO A 34 -15.65 1.33 -0.02
CA PRO A 34 -16.84 1.46 0.81
C PRO A 34 -16.51 1.66 2.30
N TRP A 35 -15.26 1.96 2.63
CA TRP A 35 -14.79 2.37 3.95
C TRP A 35 -13.77 3.50 3.81
N ASP A 36 -13.67 4.30 4.85
CA ASP A 36 -12.61 5.31 5.01
C ASP A 36 -11.63 4.82 6.09
N TYR A 37 -10.45 4.36 5.66
CA TYR A 37 -9.42 3.84 6.56
C TYR A 37 -8.97 4.88 7.59
N GLU A 38 -8.78 6.14 7.16
CA GLU A 38 -8.35 7.21 8.06
C GLU A 38 -9.42 7.51 9.11
N ALA A 39 -10.69 7.57 8.72
CA ALA A 39 -11.80 7.74 9.66
C ALA A 39 -11.87 6.58 10.66
N LEU A 40 -11.68 5.33 10.20
CA LEU A 40 -11.64 4.16 11.07
C LEU A 40 -10.50 4.21 12.10
N VAL A 41 -9.31 4.71 11.71
CA VAL A 41 -8.20 4.92 12.65
C VAL A 41 -8.54 6.06 13.63
N ARG A 42 -8.98 7.23 13.12
CA ARG A 42 -9.32 8.40 13.93
C ARG A 42 -10.37 8.12 15.01
N GLU A 43 -11.34 7.27 14.70
CA GLU A 43 -12.37 6.84 15.68
C GLU A 43 -11.76 6.11 16.88
N ARG A 44 -10.63 5.42 16.69
CA ARG A 44 -10.00 4.57 17.72
C ARG A 44 -8.91 5.27 18.51
N LEU A 45 -8.28 6.30 17.93
CA LEU A 45 -7.19 7.04 18.59
C LEU A 45 -7.54 7.56 19.99
N PRO A 46 -8.73 8.16 20.25
CA PRO A 46 -9.03 8.71 21.57
C PRO A 46 -9.12 7.68 22.69
N ALA A 47 -9.36 6.42 22.36
CA ALA A 47 -9.47 5.33 23.34
C ALA A 47 -8.13 4.63 23.59
N ALA A 48 -7.11 4.87 22.77
CA ALA A 48 -5.82 4.20 22.85
C ALA A 48 -4.78 5.09 23.55
N SER A 49 -4.05 4.53 24.51
CA SER A 49 -2.89 5.20 25.14
C SER A 49 -1.58 4.89 24.41
N SER A 50 -1.59 3.85 23.56
CA SER A 50 -0.42 3.40 22.78
C SER A 50 -0.81 2.97 21.37
N LEU A 51 -0.01 3.41 20.38
CA LEU A 51 -0.20 3.18 18.94
C LEU A 51 1.07 2.65 18.29
N LEU A 52 0.93 1.64 17.46
CA LEU A 52 1.96 1.19 16.54
C LEU A 52 1.45 1.29 15.10
N ASP A 53 2.19 1.99 14.23
CA ASP A 53 1.95 2.02 12.78
C ASP A 53 2.97 1.13 12.05
N LEU A 54 2.49 0.06 11.41
CA LEU A 54 3.31 -0.90 10.69
C LEU A 54 3.51 -0.48 9.24
N GLY A 55 4.77 -0.25 8.84
CA GLY A 55 5.11 0.16 7.48
C GLY A 55 4.66 1.57 7.16
N THR A 56 5.10 2.52 7.97
CA THR A 56 4.65 3.93 7.92
C THR A 56 4.99 4.67 6.62
N GLY A 57 5.85 4.09 5.76
CA GLY A 57 6.35 4.76 4.56
C GLY A 57 7.15 6.01 4.91
N GLY A 58 6.80 7.15 4.34
CA GLY A 58 7.38 8.44 4.70
C GLY A 58 6.75 9.09 5.93
N GLY A 59 5.75 8.45 6.58
CA GLY A 59 5.06 8.96 7.77
C GLY A 59 3.95 9.96 7.48
N GLU A 60 3.54 10.15 6.21
CA GLU A 60 2.53 11.14 5.82
C GLU A 60 1.20 10.90 6.50
N LEU A 61 0.71 9.65 6.39
CA LEU A 61 -0.57 9.25 6.95
C LEU A 61 -0.56 9.39 8.47
N LEU A 62 0.45 8.82 9.13
CA LEU A 62 0.54 8.88 10.59
C LEU A 62 0.60 10.33 11.10
N ALA A 63 1.37 11.19 10.43
CA ALA A 63 1.42 12.62 10.77
C ALA A 63 0.08 13.33 10.60
N SER A 64 -0.71 12.98 9.58
CA SER A 64 -2.04 13.56 9.35
C SER A 64 -3.06 13.19 10.42
N LEU A 65 -2.83 12.08 11.14
CA LEU A 65 -3.71 11.57 12.19
C LEU A 65 -3.55 12.28 13.54
N ALA A 66 -2.58 13.18 13.69
CA ALA A 66 -2.36 13.91 14.92
C ALA A 66 -3.65 14.64 15.43
N PRO A 67 -3.88 14.73 16.76
CA PRO A 67 -2.98 14.33 17.84
C PRO A 67 -2.91 12.82 18.03
N LEU A 68 -1.70 12.30 18.26
CA LEU A 68 -1.43 10.88 18.47
C LEU A 68 -1.40 10.51 19.97
N PRO A 69 -1.60 9.23 20.31
CA PRO A 69 -1.36 8.73 21.67
C PRO A 69 0.05 9.05 22.15
N SER A 70 0.21 9.25 23.47
CA SER A 70 1.49 9.66 24.06
C SER A 70 2.62 8.64 23.84
N ARG A 71 2.27 7.37 23.69
CA ARG A 71 3.19 6.29 23.29
C ARG A 71 2.87 5.88 21.88
N THR A 72 3.52 6.51 20.91
CA THR A 72 3.37 6.15 19.49
C THR A 72 4.72 5.72 18.92
N ALA A 73 4.73 4.57 18.25
CA ALA A 73 5.86 4.07 17.48
C ALA A 73 5.43 3.76 16.04
N ALA A 74 6.38 3.74 15.13
CA ALA A 74 6.18 3.32 13.75
C ALA A 74 7.30 2.40 13.29
N THR A 75 7.00 1.45 12.41
CA THR A 75 8.03 0.65 11.72
C THR A 75 8.12 1.03 10.25
N GLU A 76 9.30 0.84 9.67
CA GLU A 76 9.51 0.95 8.22
C GLU A 76 10.58 -0.05 7.79
N GLY A 77 10.23 -0.88 6.78
CA GLY A 77 11.12 -1.92 6.26
C GLY A 77 11.97 -1.48 5.07
N HIS A 78 11.58 -0.39 4.37
CA HIS A 78 12.30 0.10 3.21
C HIS A 78 13.34 1.16 3.62
N PRO A 79 14.65 0.86 3.54
CA PRO A 79 15.70 1.73 4.08
C PRO A 79 15.64 3.20 3.60
N PRO A 80 15.33 3.51 2.32
CA PRO A 80 15.22 4.89 1.86
C PRO A 80 14.15 5.72 2.55
N ASN A 81 13.06 5.12 3.03
CA ASN A 81 11.96 5.81 3.71
C ASN A 81 12.30 6.16 5.17
N LEU A 82 13.19 5.41 5.82
CA LEU A 82 13.51 5.61 7.24
C LEU A 82 13.92 7.04 7.61
N PRO A 83 14.87 7.70 6.90
CA PRO A 83 15.23 9.08 7.24
C PRO A 83 14.08 10.06 7.00
N VAL A 84 13.24 9.81 6.01
CA VAL A 84 12.06 10.65 5.69
C VAL A 84 11.03 10.57 6.81
N ALA A 85 10.65 9.33 7.19
CA ALA A 85 9.71 9.08 8.27
C ALA A 85 10.21 9.65 9.61
N ARG A 86 11.48 9.43 9.94
CA ARG A 86 12.08 9.98 11.17
C ARG A 86 12.03 11.51 11.21
N ALA A 87 12.39 12.18 10.11
CA ALA A 87 12.36 13.63 10.04
C ALA A 87 10.92 14.18 10.21
N ARG A 88 9.94 13.54 9.56
CA ARG A 88 8.53 13.95 9.61
C ARG A 88 7.88 13.70 10.95
N LEU A 89 8.16 12.56 11.58
CA LEU A 89 7.46 12.10 12.78
C LEU A 89 8.14 12.54 14.10
N ALA A 90 9.41 12.95 14.06
CA ALA A 90 10.13 13.44 15.24
C ALA A 90 9.44 14.59 15.98
N PRO A 91 8.86 15.62 15.29
CA PRO A 91 8.13 16.68 15.97
C PRO A 91 6.88 16.21 16.73
N LEU A 92 6.35 15.04 16.39
CA LEU A 92 5.19 14.42 17.03
C LEU A 92 5.61 13.44 18.15
N GLY A 93 6.91 13.29 18.43
CA GLY A 93 7.41 12.39 19.45
C GLY A 93 7.30 10.91 19.12
N VAL A 94 7.14 10.56 17.81
CA VAL A 94 7.01 9.16 17.36
C VAL A 94 8.38 8.52 17.21
N GLU A 95 8.55 7.35 17.80
CA GLU A 95 9.73 6.50 17.58
C GLU A 95 9.61 5.74 16.25
N VAL A 96 10.55 5.94 15.32
CA VAL A 96 10.58 5.23 14.02
C VAL A 96 11.70 4.20 14.02
N VAL A 97 11.33 2.92 13.94
CA VAL A 97 12.23 1.76 14.03
C VAL A 97 12.29 1.04 12.68
N ALA A 98 13.51 0.63 12.28
CA ALA A 98 13.67 -0.25 11.13
C ALA A 98 13.19 -1.66 11.51
N ALA A 99 12.14 -2.15 10.88
CA ALA A 99 11.62 -3.49 11.08
C ALA A 99 10.87 -4.00 9.85
N GLY A 100 10.96 -5.32 9.64
CA GLY A 100 10.12 -6.08 8.71
C GLY A 100 9.05 -6.86 9.47
N ASP A 101 8.91 -8.15 9.15
CA ASP A 101 7.87 -9.01 9.75
C ASP A 101 8.07 -9.25 11.26
N THR A 102 9.30 -9.26 11.75
CA THR A 102 9.59 -9.34 13.20
C THR A 102 9.62 -7.97 13.83
N LEU A 103 8.82 -7.77 14.88
CA LEU A 103 8.63 -6.47 15.53
C LEU A 103 9.53 -6.33 16.77
N PRO A 104 10.38 -5.29 16.85
CA PRO A 104 11.34 -5.12 17.96
C PRO A 104 10.68 -4.50 19.21
N PHE A 105 9.49 -4.94 19.55
CA PHE A 105 8.73 -4.47 20.70
C PHE A 105 8.38 -5.63 21.64
N PRO A 106 8.27 -5.38 22.96
CA PRO A 106 7.82 -6.40 23.91
C PRO A 106 6.37 -6.84 23.65
N ASP A 107 6.02 -8.00 24.19
CA ASP A 107 4.64 -8.50 24.17
C ASP A 107 3.69 -7.54 24.87
N GLY A 108 2.47 -7.39 24.34
CA GLY A 108 1.43 -6.56 24.94
C GLY A 108 1.74 -5.07 24.99
N SER A 109 2.56 -4.57 24.07
CA SER A 109 3.06 -3.20 24.09
C SER A 109 2.04 -2.16 23.62
N PHE A 110 1.09 -2.51 22.77
CA PHE A 110 0.24 -1.54 22.09
C PHE A 110 -1.25 -1.88 22.21
N GLU A 111 -2.05 -0.87 22.50
CA GLU A 111 -3.52 -0.99 22.53
C GLU A 111 -4.14 -0.85 21.14
N LEU A 112 -3.48 -0.11 20.24
CA LEU A 112 -3.87 0.03 18.86
C LEU A 112 -2.67 -0.25 17.94
N VAL A 113 -2.83 -1.20 17.02
CA VAL A 113 -1.88 -1.44 15.93
C VAL A 113 -2.60 -1.16 14.62
N VAL A 114 -1.99 -0.35 13.76
CA VAL A 114 -2.54 0.00 12.45
C VAL A 114 -1.56 -0.38 11.36
N ASN A 115 -2.09 -0.71 10.18
CA ASN A 115 -1.28 -1.07 9.03
C ASN A 115 -2.02 -0.74 7.73
N ARG A 116 -1.31 -0.22 6.74
CA ARG A 116 -1.86 0.06 5.43
C ARG A 116 -0.92 -0.37 4.32
N HIS A 117 -1.33 -1.37 3.53
CA HIS A 117 -0.64 -1.86 2.32
C HIS A 117 0.77 -2.43 2.54
N THR A 118 1.17 -2.70 3.78
CA THR A 118 2.46 -3.34 4.10
C THR A 118 2.22 -4.75 4.62
N SER A 119 3.07 -5.70 4.24
CA SER A 119 3.04 -7.06 4.78
C SER A 119 3.31 -7.05 6.28
N TYR A 120 2.75 -8.01 6.99
CA TYR A 120 2.97 -8.24 8.42
C TYR A 120 2.83 -9.73 8.75
N ASP A 121 3.33 -10.13 9.91
CA ASP A 121 3.07 -11.44 10.49
C ASP A 121 1.91 -11.32 11.51
N PRO A 122 0.76 -12.00 11.31
CA PRO A 122 -0.35 -11.96 12.26
C PRO A 122 0.02 -12.43 13.68
N CYS A 123 0.96 -13.37 13.81
CA CYS A 123 1.46 -13.82 15.11
C CYS A 123 2.21 -12.70 15.85
N GLU A 124 3.04 -11.94 15.12
CA GLU A 124 3.78 -10.80 15.69
C GLU A 124 2.82 -9.65 16.04
N VAL A 125 1.83 -9.37 15.19
CA VAL A 125 0.76 -8.40 15.50
C VAL A 125 0.04 -8.79 16.79
N ARG A 126 -0.40 -10.08 16.90
CA ARG A 126 -1.01 -10.60 18.12
C ARG A 126 -0.10 -10.46 19.32
N ARG A 127 1.19 -10.77 19.16
CA ARG A 127 2.16 -10.72 20.26
C ARG A 127 2.31 -9.32 20.85
N VAL A 128 2.45 -8.30 19.98
CA VAL A 128 2.65 -6.90 20.43
C VAL A 128 1.38 -6.19 20.87
N LEU A 129 0.19 -6.70 20.50
CA LEU A 129 -1.08 -6.17 21.00
C LEU A 129 -1.24 -6.45 22.50
N ALA A 130 -1.68 -5.44 23.23
CA ALA A 130 -2.12 -5.58 24.62
C ALA A 130 -3.39 -6.44 24.70
N ASP A 131 -3.69 -6.99 25.87
CA ASP A 131 -4.94 -7.72 26.10
C ASP A 131 -6.13 -6.81 25.81
N GLY A 132 -7.02 -7.24 24.92
CA GLY A 132 -8.14 -6.44 24.42
C GLY A 132 -7.74 -5.35 23.41
N GLY A 133 -6.48 -5.29 23.03
CA GLY A 133 -5.96 -4.38 22.00
C GLY A 133 -6.57 -4.66 20.62
N THR A 134 -6.53 -3.65 19.77
CA THR A 134 -7.18 -3.65 18.47
C THR A 134 -6.16 -3.56 17.34
N PHE A 135 -6.34 -4.38 16.30
CA PHE A 135 -5.62 -4.29 15.04
C PHE A 135 -6.57 -3.83 13.93
N LEU A 136 -6.16 -2.80 13.19
CA LEU A 136 -6.88 -2.32 12.00
C LEU A 136 -5.92 -2.32 10.81
N THR A 137 -6.29 -3.02 9.74
CA THR A 137 -5.51 -3.01 8.50
C THR A 137 -6.36 -2.80 7.27
N GLN A 138 -5.77 -2.18 6.24
CA GLN A 138 -6.24 -2.17 4.86
C GLN A 138 -5.15 -2.74 3.98
N GLN A 139 -5.50 -3.70 3.11
CA GLN A 139 -4.57 -4.43 2.29
C GLN A 139 -4.97 -4.49 0.82
N VAL A 140 -3.95 -4.74 0.00
CA VAL A 140 -4.10 -5.20 -1.38
C VAL A 140 -4.35 -6.70 -1.33
N ALA A 141 -5.47 -7.16 -1.89
CA ALA A 141 -5.80 -8.58 -1.94
C ALA A 141 -5.09 -9.30 -3.09
N GLY A 142 -5.07 -10.61 -3.06
CA GLY A 142 -4.50 -11.43 -4.12
C GLY A 142 -5.11 -11.17 -5.50
N ARG A 143 -4.31 -11.36 -6.54
CA ARG A 143 -4.68 -11.11 -7.94
C ARG A 143 -5.04 -9.65 -8.24
N ASP A 144 -4.51 -8.69 -7.47
CA ASP A 144 -4.68 -7.27 -7.72
C ASP A 144 -4.08 -6.89 -9.08
N LEU A 145 -4.86 -6.16 -9.90
CA LEU A 145 -4.45 -5.67 -11.22
C LEU A 145 -3.83 -6.74 -12.14
N GLU A 146 -4.26 -8.01 -12.02
CA GLU A 146 -3.69 -9.13 -12.77
C GLU A 146 -3.77 -8.96 -14.31
N GLU A 147 -4.72 -8.16 -14.79
CA GLU A 147 -4.88 -7.83 -16.20
C GLU A 147 -3.62 -7.15 -16.78
N ILE A 148 -2.84 -6.45 -15.95
CA ILE A 148 -1.53 -5.89 -16.36
C ILE A 148 -0.57 -7.01 -16.75
N ASN A 149 -0.45 -8.04 -15.91
CA ASN A 149 0.41 -9.20 -16.19
C ASN A 149 -0.04 -9.96 -17.44
N GLN A 150 -1.36 -10.14 -17.58
CA GLN A 150 -1.96 -10.84 -18.73
C GLN A 150 -1.70 -10.11 -20.05
N VAL A 151 -1.92 -8.81 -20.12
CA VAL A 151 -1.77 -8.03 -21.36
C VAL A 151 -0.30 -7.88 -21.75
N LEU A 152 0.60 -7.80 -20.80
CA LEU A 152 2.03 -7.79 -21.04
C LEU A 152 2.57 -9.18 -21.37
N GLY A 153 1.88 -10.26 -20.99
CA GLY A 153 2.37 -11.62 -21.08
C GLY A 153 3.56 -11.88 -20.16
N GLY A 154 3.60 -11.16 -19.05
CA GLY A 154 4.61 -11.27 -18.00
C GLY A 154 4.32 -12.37 -16.99
N PRO A 155 5.27 -12.64 -16.08
CA PRO A 155 5.05 -13.56 -14.96
C PRO A 155 3.93 -13.06 -14.04
N PRO A 156 3.36 -13.94 -13.22
CA PRO A 156 2.40 -13.52 -12.22
C PRO A 156 3.06 -12.58 -11.20
N HIS A 157 2.25 -11.77 -10.56
CA HIS A 157 2.63 -10.90 -9.47
C HIS A 157 3.34 -11.68 -8.33
N GLU A 158 4.43 -11.13 -7.80
CA GLU A 158 5.22 -11.76 -6.73
C GLU A 158 4.85 -11.27 -5.32
N GLY A 159 3.95 -10.32 -5.21
CA GLY A 159 3.48 -9.83 -3.92
C GLY A 159 2.81 -10.93 -3.10
N ARG A 160 2.76 -10.74 -1.78
CA ARG A 160 2.06 -11.68 -0.90
C ARG A 160 0.60 -11.80 -1.34
N ASP A 161 0.18 -13.03 -1.62
CA ASP A 161 -1.19 -13.32 -2.00
C ASP A 161 -2.07 -13.34 -0.73
N TRP A 162 -2.45 -12.15 -0.26
CA TRP A 162 -3.28 -12.01 0.91
C TRP A 162 -4.71 -12.45 0.61
N ASP A 163 -5.21 -13.37 1.42
CA ASP A 163 -6.62 -13.55 1.64
C ASP A 163 -6.98 -13.15 3.08
N LEU A 164 -8.26 -12.96 3.33
CA LEU A 164 -8.74 -12.53 4.65
C LEU A 164 -8.43 -13.53 5.75
N ASP A 165 -8.42 -14.83 5.46
CA ASP A 165 -8.20 -15.85 6.48
C ASP A 165 -6.72 -15.88 6.92
N SER A 166 -5.77 -15.75 5.99
CA SER A 166 -4.35 -15.62 6.32
C SER A 166 -4.00 -14.28 6.97
N ALA A 167 -4.70 -13.21 6.58
CA ALA A 167 -4.47 -11.87 7.11
C ALA A 167 -4.90 -11.72 8.58
N CYS A 168 -5.82 -12.55 9.06
CA CYS A 168 -6.33 -12.51 10.43
C CYS A 168 -6.04 -13.78 11.23
N ALA A 169 -5.17 -14.66 10.75
CA ALA A 169 -4.75 -15.82 11.52
C ALA A 169 -4.32 -15.38 12.93
N GLU A 170 -4.73 -16.13 13.97
CA GLU A 170 -4.42 -15.82 15.38
C GLU A 170 -5.13 -14.59 15.98
N LEU A 171 -6.02 -13.90 15.26
CA LEU A 171 -6.74 -12.70 15.72
C LEU A 171 -8.26 -12.92 15.70
N ASP A 172 -8.97 -12.32 16.65
CA ASP A 172 -10.44 -12.35 16.71
C ASP A 172 -11.00 -11.24 15.80
N VAL A 173 -11.52 -11.61 14.61
CA VAL A 173 -12.07 -10.66 13.65
C VAL A 173 -13.39 -10.08 14.15
N VAL A 174 -13.44 -8.77 14.32
CA VAL A 174 -14.61 -8.00 14.74
C VAL A 174 -15.39 -7.49 13.52
N TRP A 175 -14.69 -7.07 12.50
CA TRP A 175 -15.27 -6.56 11.27
C TRP A 175 -14.31 -6.80 10.11
N ARG A 176 -14.84 -7.09 8.93
CA ARG A 176 -14.09 -7.21 7.69
C ARG A 176 -14.93 -6.79 6.50
N GLN A 177 -14.30 -6.25 5.48
CA GLN A 177 -14.93 -5.88 4.23
C GLN A 177 -13.95 -6.04 3.07
N GLU A 178 -14.46 -6.48 1.93
CA GLU A 178 -13.73 -6.56 0.67
C GLU A 178 -14.36 -5.62 -0.35
N ALA A 179 -13.55 -5.10 -1.27
CA ALA A 179 -14.02 -4.30 -2.38
C ALA A 179 -13.15 -4.53 -3.61
N THR A 180 -13.80 -4.39 -4.76
CA THR A 180 -13.13 -4.32 -6.06
C THR A 180 -13.60 -3.08 -6.79
N TYR A 181 -12.67 -2.45 -7.52
CA TYR A 181 -12.95 -1.33 -8.39
C TYR A 181 -12.04 -1.40 -9.62
N THR A 182 -12.33 -0.61 -10.64
CA THR A 182 -11.51 -0.60 -11.84
C THR A 182 -10.51 0.54 -11.80
N THR A 183 -9.22 0.20 -11.86
CA THR A 183 -8.16 1.15 -12.15
C THR A 183 -7.96 1.24 -13.66
N THR A 184 -7.99 2.45 -14.19
CA THR A 184 -7.84 2.74 -15.62
C THR A 184 -6.55 3.51 -15.86
N PHE A 185 -5.66 2.94 -16.69
CA PHE A 185 -4.45 3.62 -17.18
C PHE A 185 -4.76 4.26 -18.53
N HIS A 186 -4.70 5.59 -18.61
CA HIS A 186 -5.07 6.35 -19.79
C HIS A 186 -3.95 6.49 -20.81
N ASP A 187 -2.70 6.34 -20.39
CA ASP A 187 -1.53 6.32 -21.26
C ASP A 187 -0.48 5.29 -20.80
N VAL A 188 0.36 4.88 -21.75
CA VAL A 188 1.37 3.85 -21.51
C VAL A 188 2.49 4.32 -20.56
N GLY A 189 2.76 5.62 -20.51
CA GLY A 189 3.76 6.19 -19.59
C GLY A 189 3.29 6.08 -18.13
N ALA A 190 1.99 6.27 -17.84
CA ALA A 190 1.45 6.02 -16.52
C ALA A 190 1.61 4.54 -16.10
N LEU A 191 1.36 3.60 -17.00
CA LEU A 191 1.58 2.18 -16.76
C LEU A 191 3.08 1.88 -16.47
N VAL A 192 4.00 2.43 -17.27
CA VAL A 192 5.44 2.24 -17.08
C VAL A 192 5.91 2.84 -15.76
N LEU A 193 5.45 4.04 -15.42
CA LEU A 193 5.75 4.65 -14.12
C LEU A 193 5.22 3.79 -12.97
N PHE A 194 3.98 3.30 -13.08
CA PHE A 194 3.38 2.40 -12.09
C PHE A 194 4.23 1.15 -11.88
N LEU A 195 4.66 0.48 -12.96
CA LEU A 195 5.48 -0.74 -12.87
C LEU A 195 6.89 -0.49 -12.33
N ARG A 196 7.42 0.71 -12.44
CA ARG A 196 8.67 1.10 -11.78
C ARG A 196 8.49 1.26 -10.26
N VAL A 197 7.35 1.76 -9.84
CA VAL A 197 7.01 1.97 -8.42
C VAL A 197 6.61 0.66 -7.76
N ILE A 198 5.74 -0.10 -8.43
CA ILE A 198 5.19 -1.39 -7.97
C ILE A 198 5.92 -2.51 -8.73
N SER A 199 7.22 -2.62 -8.48
CA SER A 199 8.10 -3.55 -9.22
C SER A 199 7.73 -5.03 -9.04
N TRP A 200 7.02 -5.39 -7.99
CA TRP A 200 6.51 -6.74 -7.76
C TRP A 200 5.26 -7.07 -8.57
N GLN A 201 4.61 -6.10 -9.23
CA GLN A 201 3.46 -6.36 -10.11
C GLN A 201 3.87 -7.21 -11.32
N VAL A 202 4.98 -6.84 -11.98
CA VAL A 202 5.62 -7.59 -13.06
C VAL A 202 7.11 -7.70 -12.74
N PRO A 203 7.56 -8.73 -12.01
CA PRO A 203 8.89 -8.79 -11.40
C PRO A 203 10.07 -8.65 -12.35
N ASP A 204 9.89 -9.05 -13.62
CA ASP A 204 10.91 -8.96 -14.64
C ASP A 204 10.68 -7.80 -15.61
N PHE A 205 9.90 -6.78 -15.20
CA PHE A 205 9.55 -5.67 -16.07
C PHE A 205 10.79 -4.87 -16.51
N ASP A 206 10.94 -4.77 -17.81
CA ASP A 206 11.93 -3.95 -18.50
C ASP A 206 11.30 -3.37 -19.76
N VAL A 207 11.48 -2.07 -20.01
CA VAL A 207 10.83 -1.34 -21.10
C VAL A 207 11.21 -1.92 -22.47
N ASP A 208 12.48 -2.27 -22.66
CA ASP A 208 12.96 -2.81 -23.95
C ASP A 208 12.44 -4.23 -24.17
N ARG A 209 12.45 -5.05 -23.13
CA ARG A 209 11.92 -6.41 -23.16
C ARG A 209 10.43 -6.45 -23.49
N TYR A 210 9.65 -5.52 -22.97
CA TYR A 210 8.21 -5.44 -23.18
C TYR A 210 7.79 -4.46 -24.29
N ALA A 211 8.74 -3.91 -25.07
CA ALA A 211 8.51 -2.82 -26.02
C ALA A 211 7.34 -3.09 -27.00
N ASP A 212 7.25 -4.29 -27.59
CA ASP A 212 6.19 -4.62 -28.55
C ASP A 212 4.81 -4.59 -27.89
N ARG A 213 4.69 -5.10 -26.65
CA ARG A 213 3.43 -5.09 -25.89
C ARG A 213 3.04 -3.66 -25.48
N LEU A 214 4.00 -2.88 -25.02
CA LEU A 214 3.78 -1.48 -24.66
C LEU A 214 3.38 -0.63 -25.86
N ARG A 215 3.96 -0.85 -27.06
CA ARG A 215 3.56 -0.17 -28.29
C ARG A 215 2.14 -0.56 -28.73
N ALA A 216 1.77 -1.84 -28.61
CA ALA A 216 0.42 -2.31 -28.91
C ALA A 216 -0.60 -1.66 -27.95
N LEU A 217 -0.31 -1.61 -26.64
CA LEU A 217 -1.14 -0.93 -25.65
C LEU A 217 -1.27 0.57 -25.94
N HIS A 218 -0.17 1.24 -26.25
CA HIS A 218 -0.20 2.66 -26.61
C HIS A 218 -1.12 2.91 -27.81
N ALA A 219 -1.01 2.10 -28.87
CA ALA A 219 -1.88 2.22 -30.03
C ALA A 219 -3.35 1.96 -29.71
N ASP A 220 -3.68 1.10 -28.73
CA ASP A 220 -5.03 0.90 -28.27
C ASP A 220 -5.54 2.10 -27.44
N MET A 221 -4.72 2.63 -26.56
CA MET A 221 -5.04 3.82 -25.76
C MET A 221 -5.31 5.05 -26.65
N GLU A 222 -4.51 5.26 -27.70
CA GLU A 222 -4.75 6.34 -28.68
C GLU A 222 -6.07 6.19 -29.45
N ARG A 223 -6.61 4.96 -29.58
CA ARG A 223 -7.92 4.68 -30.15
C ARG A 223 -9.05 4.78 -29.13
N GLY A 224 -8.78 5.32 -27.92
CA GLY A 224 -9.76 5.44 -26.86
C GLY A 224 -10.06 4.13 -26.13
N ARG A 225 -9.14 3.17 -26.16
CA ARG A 225 -9.23 1.90 -25.41
C ARG A 225 -8.14 1.85 -24.31
N PRO A 226 -8.34 2.52 -23.17
CA PRO A 226 -7.39 2.52 -22.08
C PRO A 226 -7.27 1.12 -21.48
N LEU A 227 -6.15 0.85 -20.79
CA LEU A 227 -6.01 -0.37 -20.02
C LEU A 227 -6.85 -0.27 -18.75
N ARG A 228 -7.76 -1.21 -18.56
CA ARG A 228 -8.58 -1.35 -17.36
C ARG A 228 -8.14 -2.60 -16.60
N ALA A 229 -7.91 -2.46 -15.32
CA ALA A 229 -7.49 -3.55 -14.46
C ALA A 229 -8.28 -3.54 -13.15
N THR A 230 -8.54 -4.71 -12.58
CA THR A 230 -9.35 -4.89 -11.39
C THR A 230 -8.48 -4.72 -10.14
N ALA A 231 -8.64 -3.61 -9.46
CA ALA A 231 -8.07 -3.42 -8.15
C ALA A 231 -8.87 -4.17 -7.08
N ARG A 232 -8.16 -4.82 -6.16
CA ARG A 232 -8.76 -5.64 -5.08
C ARG A 232 -8.23 -5.18 -3.75
N ARG A 233 -9.12 -4.82 -2.84
CA ARG A 233 -8.77 -4.35 -1.50
C ARG A 233 -9.60 -5.06 -0.45
N PHE A 234 -9.05 -5.21 0.74
CA PHE A 234 -9.82 -5.54 1.93
C PHE A 234 -9.39 -4.69 3.11
N ALA A 235 -10.27 -4.56 4.07
CA ALA A 235 -9.96 -4.03 5.38
C ALA A 235 -10.52 -4.96 6.46
N LEU A 236 -9.84 -5.05 7.57
CA LEU A 236 -10.30 -5.79 8.74
C LEU A 236 -9.97 -5.06 10.03
N LEU A 237 -10.83 -5.27 11.01
CA LEU A 237 -10.66 -4.91 12.40
C LEU A 237 -10.66 -6.20 13.21
N ALA A 238 -9.63 -6.42 14.00
CA ALA A 238 -9.50 -7.60 14.83
C ALA A 238 -9.05 -7.24 16.24
N ARG A 239 -9.16 -8.17 17.19
CA ARG A 239 -8.70 -8.06 18.57
C ARG A 239 -7.74 -9.20 18.92
N ARG A 240 -6.93 -8.93 19.93
CA ARG A 240 -6.17 -9.97 20.59
C ARG A 240 -7.08 -10.80 21.51
#